data_2f64bed19995c78aa6535cca03deabc6
#
_entry.id   2f64bed19995c78aa6535cca03deabc6
#
_cell.length_a   1.000
_cell.length_b   1.000
_cell.length_c   1.000
_cell.angle_alpha   90.00
_cell.angle_beta   90.00
_cell.angle_gamma   90.00
#
_symmetry.space_group_name_H-M   'P 1'
#
loop_
_entity.id
_entity.type
_entity.pdbx_description
1 polymer ?
#
loop_
_entity_poly.entity_id
_entity_poly.type
_entity_poly.pdbx_seq_one_letter_code
_entity_poly.pdbx_strand_id
1 'polypeptide(L)'
;MVTRRELLKRTATAGTVMALLPRLLQAQSGAEIITRAIPSSGEELPMVGLGSSATFSSMARSEDVSALREVMRALIDNGGSVFDTAPSYGRGAAEEVAGRIVNDLGVQEQVFWATKVNVQGRRSTAPVDRAAVMAQIERSFEFIQKPVIDLIQVHNLGDVPTQLGILKELKEQGRVRYIGVTATNSGRYPELAQIIRDEPIDFVGLDYAVDNRGAADMLLPLAQDHGVGVLVYLPFGRSRLWSRVAGQTVPQWAEEFDASTWAQFFLKYIAANPAVTVMTPSTSKPANMVDNLGGAIGRLPDAAMRRRMEELIDALPAA
;
A
#
# COMPACT_ATOMS: atom_id res chain seq x y z
N MET A 1 16.97 -24.32 45.47
CA MET A 1 17.88 -23.15 45.38
C MET A 1 18.60 -23.23 44.05
N VAL A 2 18.25 -22.33 43.15
CA VAL A 2 18.92 -22.25 41.81
C VAL A 2 20.25 -21.57 41.99
N THR A 3 21.35 -22.19 41.56
CA THR A 3 22.68 -21.66 41.74
C THR A 3 23.00 -20.54 40.75
N ARG A 4 23.86 -19.59 41.14
CA ARG A 4 24.33 -18.46 40.32
C ARG A 4 24.85 -18.89 38.93
N ARG A 5 25.28 -20.12 38.77
CA ARG A 5 25.82 -20.69 37.53
C ARG A 5 24.72 -21.08 36.53
N GLU A 6 23.51 -21.39 37.00
CA GLU A 6 22.36 -21.67 36.12
C GLU A 6 21.65 -20.39 35.65
N LEU A 7 21.72 -19.31 36.45
CA LEU A 7 21.20 -17.99 36.05
C LEU A 7 22.01 -17.39 34.90
N LEU A 8 23.35 -17.60 34.90
CA LEU A 8 24.24 -17.09 33.84
C LEU A 8 24.11 -17.85 32.51
N LYS A 9 23.63 -19.09 32.52
CA LYS A 9 23.40 -19.85 31.27
C LYS A 9 22.09 -19.47 30.57
N ARG A 10 21.13 -18.91 31.30
CA ARG A 10 19.87 -18.45 30.71
C ARG A 10 19.95 -17.03 30.16
N THR A 11 20.89 -16.23 30.58
CA THR A 11 21.15 -14.88 30.06
C THR A 11 21.99 -14.86 28.77
N ALA A 12 22.75 -15.92 28.48
CA ALA A 12 23.58 -15.99 27.26
C ALA A 12 22.79 -16.26 25.97
N THR A 13 21.61 -16.86 26.07
CA THR A 13 20.73 -17.14 24.90
C THR A 13 19.88 -15.95 24.47
N ALA A 14 19.56 -15.03 25.38
CA ALA A 14 18.81 -13.81 25.04
C ALA A 14 19.69 -12.72 24.41
N GLY A 15 21.00 -12.72 24.72
CA GLY A 15 21.95 -11.75 24.16
C GLY A 15 22.31 -11.99 22.69
N THR A 16 22.20 -13.23 22.21
CA THR A 16 22.61 -13.59 20.84
C THR A 16 21.51 -13.25 19.82
N VAL A 17 20.24 -13.26 20.22
CA VAL A 17 19.13 -12.85 19.33
C VAL A 17 19.07 -11.34 19.16
N MET A 18 19.41 -10.57 20.20
CA MET A 18 19.43 -9.11 20.13
C MET A 18 20.61 -8.53 19.33
N ALA A 19 21.70 -9.30 19.17
CA ALA A 19 22.88 -8.88 18.41
C ALA A 19 22.80 -9.20 16.90
N LEU A 20 21.82 -10.04 16.47
CA LEU A 20 21.61 -10.38 15.06
C LEU A 20 20.63 -9.41 14.35
N LEU A 21 19.71 -8.78 15.09
CA LEU A 21 18.79 -7.79 14.54
C LEU A 21 19.47 -6.59 13.86
N PRO A 22 20.55 -5.98 14.44
CA PRO A 22 21.25 -4.89 13.75
C PRO A 22 22.01 -5.34 12.49
N ARG A 23 22.45 -6.60 12.42
CA ARG A 23 23.19 -7.12 11.25
C ARG A 23 22.28 -7.46 10.08
N LEU A 24 21.05 -7.91 10.32
CA LEU A 24 20.04 -8.10 9.26
C LEU A 24 19.55 -6.76 8.71
N LEU A 25 19.39 -5.75 9.55
CA LEU A 25 19.08 -4.37 9.14
C LEU A 25 20.26 -3.72 8.38
N GLN A 26 21.51 -3.98 8.76
CA GLN A 26 22.69 -3.47 8.04
C GLN A 26 22.95 -4.17 6.70
N ALA A 27 22.54 -5.42 6.52
CA ALA A 27 22.70 -6.12 5.25
C ALA A 27 21.71 -5.60 4.16
N GLN A 28 20.61 -4.97 4.56
CA GLN A 28 19.67 -4.31 3.64
C GLN A 28 19.99 -2.83 3.37
N SER A 29 20.86 -2.21 4.16
CA SER A 29 21.20 -0.78 4.09
C SER A 29 21.99 -0.34 2.84
N GLY A 30 22.20 -1.21 1.87
CA GLY A 30 22.87 -0.92 0.60
C GLY A 30 22.12 -1.40 -0.65
N ALA A 31 20.96 -2.06 -0.49
CA ALA A 31 20.18 -2.52 -1.63
C ALA A 31 19.14 -1.46 -2.02
N GLU A 32 19.18 -1.01 -3.27
CA GLU A 32 18.29 -0.02 -3.82
C GLU A 32 16.86 -0.56 -3.89
N ILE A 33 15.88 0.27 -3.49
CA ILE A 33 14.47 -0.10 -3.57
C ILE A 33 14.03 -0.11 -5.05
N ILE A 34 13.31 -1.14 -5.43
CA ILE A 34 12.74 -1.24 -6.78
C ILE A 34 11.69 -0.16 -6.95
N THR A 35 11.87 0.66 -8.00
CA THR A 35 10.89 1.66 -8.43
C THR A 35 10.17 1.19 -9.68
N ARG A 36 9.04 1.83 -9.96
CA ARG A 36 8.32 1.67 -11.23
C ARG A 36 7.73 2.98 -11.69
N ALA A 37 7.90 3.27 -12.98
CA ALA A 37 7.39 4.49 -13.59
C ALA A 37 5.85 4.53 -13.58
N ILE A 38 5.28 5.68 -13.27
CA ILE A 38 3.89 6.01 -13.60
C ILE A 38 3.78 6.08 -15.12
N PRO A 39 2.96 5.25 -15.77
CA PRO A 39 2.98 5.18 -17.24
C PRO A 39 2.67 6.52 -17.94
N SER A 40 1.79 7.34 -17.36
CA SER A 40 1.38 8.63 -17.96
C SER A 40 2.42 9.73 -17.88
N SER A 41 3.44 9.64 -17.00
CA SER A 41 4.42 10.72 -16.79
C SER A 41 5.88 10.27 -16.82
N GLY A 42 6.15 8.98 -16.58
CA GLY A 42 7.51 8.48 -16.39
C GLY A 42 8.10 8.73 -14.99
N GLU A 43 7.35 9.35 -14.06
CA GLU A 43 7.81 9.54 -12.68
C GLU A 43 7.97 8.20 -11.98
N GLU A 44 9.11 7.96 -11.34
CA GLU A 44 9.44 6.72 -10.66
C GLU A 44 8.90 6.72 -9.23
N LEU A 45 8.14 5.68 -8.87
CA LEU A 45 7.65 5.47 -7.51
C LEU A 45 8.23 4.18 -6.91
N PRO A 46 8.61 4.18 -5.62
CA PRO A 46 8.91 2.94 -4.90
C PRO A 46 7.71 1.99 -4.94
N MET A 47 7.94 0.72 -5.27
CA MET A 47 6.84 -0.24 -5.45
C MET A 47 6.08 -0.57 -4.16
N VAL A 48 6.64 -0.28 -2.99
CA VAL A 48 5.96 -0.45 -1.69
C VAL A 48 5.76 0.90 -1.04
N GLY A 49 4.50 1.22 -0.77
CA GLY A 49 4.07 2.36 0.04
C GLY A 49 3.43 1.93 1.36
N LEU A 50 2.76 2.85 2.02
CA LEU A 50 2.01 2.64 3.26
C LEU A 50 0.53 2.93 3.06
N GLY A 51 -0.33 1.94 3.29
CA GLY A 51 -1.79 2.11 3.33
C GLY A 51 -2.28 2.46 4.73
N SER A 52 -3.32 3.27 4.84
CA SER A 52 -3.85 3.75 6.13
C SER A 52 -5.24 3.23 6.50
N SER A 53 -5.83 2.32 5.72
CA SER A 53 -7.25 1.94 5.84
C SER A 53 -7.63 1.11 7.08
N ALA A 54 -6.69 0.48 7.77
CA ALA A 54 -6.95 -0.46 8.85
C ALA A 54 -6.25 -0.04 10.16
N THR A 55 -5.10 -0.63 10.44
CA THR A 55 -4.39 -0.42 11.71
C THR A 55 -3.96 1.02 11.90
N PHE A 56 -3.49 1.70 10.84
CA PHE A 56 -3.11 3.10 10.90
C PHE A 56 -4.31 3.98 11.28
N SER A 57 -5.43 3.88 10.55
CA SER A 57 -6.63 4.70 10.81
C SER A 57 -7.28 4.41 12.17
N SER A 58 -7.14 3.21 12.69
CA SER A 58 -7.58 2.87 14.04
C SER A 58 -6.73 3.61 15.09
N MET A 59 -5.41 3.57 14.95
CA MET A 59 -4.49 4.23 15.86
C MET A 59 -4.52 5.77 15.72
N ALA A 60 -4.76 6.31 14.53
CA ALA A 60 -4.92 7.73 14.30
C ALA A 60 -6.07 8.38 15.10
N ARG A 61 -7.00 7.58 15.64
CA ARG A 61 -8.07 8.04 16.52
C ARG A 61 -7.73 7.89 18.02
N SER A 62 -6.56 7.39 18.35
CA SER A 62 -6.10 7.30 19.74
C SER A 62 -5.44 8.62 20.19
N GLU A 63 -5.30 8.79 21.49
CA GLU A 63 -4.59 9.93 22.05
C GLU A 63 -3.09 9.87 21.79
N ASP A 64 -2.51 8.68 21.75
CA ASP A 64 -1.10 8.46 21.42
C ASP A 64 -0.93 7.95 19.99
N VAL A 65 -0.32 8.78 19.15
CA VAL A 65 0.00 8.50 17.75
C VAL A 65 1.51 8.36 17.52
N SER A 66 2.32 8.25 18.57
CA SER A 66 3.78 8.18 18.47
C SER A 66 4.26 7.04 17.58
N ALA A 67 3.61 5.87 17.66
CA ALA A 67 3.93 4.73 16.79
C ALA A 67 3.70 5.03 15.30
N LEU A 68 2.68 5.83 14.96
CA LEU A 68 2.43 6.24 13.57
C LEU A 68 3.53 7.17 13.04
N ARG A 69 4.07 8.05 13.90
CA ARG A 69 5.23 8.88 13.57
C ARG A 69 6.44 8.01 13.22
N GLU A 70 6.71 6.99 14.01
CA GLU A 70 7.81 6.07 13.75
C GLU A 70 7.57 5.20 12.50
N VAL A 71 6.34 4.84 12.17
CA VAL A 71 5.99 4.16 10.92
C VAL A 71 6.24 5.06 9.71
N MET A 72 5.82 6.34 9.76
CA MET A 72 6.09 7.30 8.69
C MET A 72 7.60 7.54 8.51
N ARG A 73 8.34 7.68 9.62
CA ARG A 73 9.79 7.78 9.58
C ARG A 73 10.42 6.53 8.95
N ALA A 74 10.00 5.32 9.36
CA ALA A 74 10.49 4.08 8.79
C ALA A 74 10.20 3.96 7.28
N LEU A 75 9.06 4.45 6.80
CA LEU A 75 8.76 4.53 5.37
C LEU A 75 9.81 5.38 4.64
N ILE A 76 9.99 6.63 5.07
CA ILE A 76 10.87 7.61 4.40
C ILE A 76 12.35 7.24 4.51
N ASP A 77 12.82 6.92 5.70
CA ASP A 77 14.24 6.63 5.97
C ASP A 77 14.73 5.37 5.22
N ASN A 78 13.81 4.50 4.76
CA ASN A 78 14.13 3.30 3.99
C ASN A 78 13.71 3.42 2.51
N GLY A 79 13.54 4.63 1.98
CA GLY A 79 13.35 4.90 0.56
C GLY A 79 11.93 4.75 0.03
N GLY A 80 10.94 4.52 0.91
CA GLY A 80 9.53 4.58 0.54
C GLY A 80 9.04 6.03 0.48
N SER A 81 8.02 6.31 -0.34
CA SER A 81 7.45 7.66 -0.45
C SER A 81 5.92 7.68 -0.50
N VAL A 82 5.28 6.61 -0.97
CA VAL A 82 3.83 6.61 -1.22
C VAL A 82 3.04 6.38 0.07
N PHE A 83 2.12 7.29 0.38
CA PHE A 83 1.15 7.15 1.46
C PHE A 83 -0.27 7.17 0.91
N ASP A 84 -0.99 6.04 1.05
CA ASP A 84 -2.38 5.90 0.60
C ASP A 84 -3.36 6.07 1.75
N THR A 85 -4.30 6.99 1.59
CA THR A 85 -5.32 7.33 2.58
C THR A 85 -6.71 7.56 1.94
N ALA A 86 -7.68 7.99 2.72
CA ALA A 86 -8.99 8.44 2.26
C ALA A 86 -9.72 9.24 3.35
N PRO A 87 -10.62 10.17 3.01
CA PRO A 87 -11.48 10.91 3.96
C PRO A 87 -12.32 10.01 4.86
N SER A 88 -12.68 8.82 4.39
CA SER A 88 -13.45 7.84 5.17
C SER A 88 -12.62 7.08 6.22
N TYR A 89 -11.28 7.08 6.12
CA TYR A 89 -10.43 6.31 7.01
C TYR A 89 -10.29 7.00 8.37
N GLY A 90 -10.79 6.33 9.41
CA GLY A 90 -10.85 6.94 10.74
C GLY A 90 -11.73 8.19 10.82
N ARG A 91 -12.65 8.41 9.86
CA ARG A 91 -13.46 9.64 9.73
C ARG A 91 -12.62 10.91 9.51
N GLY A 92 -11.57 10.81 8.69
CA GLY A 92 -10.62 11.87 8.39
C GLY A 92 -9.35 11.83 9.25
N ALA A 93 -9.37 11.18 10.41
CA ALA A 93 -8.22 11.14 11.31
C ALA A 93 -6.95 10.58 10.66
N ALA A 94 -7.07 9.67 9.67
CA ALA A 94 -5.90 9.13 8.99
C ALA A 94 -5.18 10.20 8.15
N GLU A 95 -5.92 11.07 7.44
CA GLU A 95 -5.35 12.19 6.68
C GLU A 95 -4.77 13.25 7.62
N GLU A 96 -5.56 13.67 8.62
CA GLU A 96 -5.18 14.73 9.56
C GLU A 96 -3.92 14.38 10.36
N VAL A 97 -3.88 13.18 10.95
CA VAL A 97 -2.73 12.74 11.75
C VAL A 97 -1.49 12.53 10.88
N ALA A 98 -1.63 11.94 9.69
CA ALA A 98 -0.50 11.74 8.79
C ALA A 98 0.03 13.09 8.27
N GLY A 99 -0.84 14.01 7.86
CA GLY A 99 -0.43 15.36 7.42
C GLY A 99 0.34 16.11 8.49
N ARG A 100 -0.15 16.10 9.73
CA ARG A 100 0.57 16.69 10.88
C ARG A 100 1.92 16.02 11.12
N ILE A 101 1.99 14.67 11.12
CA ILE A 101 3.25 13.92 11.31
C ILE A 101 4.26 14.29 10.23
N VAL A 102 3.86 14.28 8.96
CA VAL A 102 4.74 14.59 7.81
C VAL A 102 5.26 16.03 7.91
N ASN A 103 4.38 16.97 8.28
CA ASN A 103 4.76 18.37 8.50
C ASN A 103 5.76 18.51 9.67
N ASP A 104 5.49 17.90 10.82
CA ASP A 104 6.37 17.90 11.98
C ASP A 104 7.73 17.25 11.75
N LEU A 105 7.80 16.29 10.81
CA LEU A 105 9.05 15.65 10.38
C LEU A 105 9.81 16.50 9.34
N GLY A 106 9.15 17.47 8.69
CA GLY A 106 9.74 18.28 7.63
C GLY A 106 9.98 17.51 6.33
N VAL A 107 9.15 16.49 6.03
CA VAL A 107 9.31 15.59 4.89
C VAL A 107 8.19 15.70 3.85
N GLN A 108 7.47 16.82 3.78
CA GLN A 108 6.30 17.01 2.91
C GLN A 108 6.60 16.72 1.44
N GLU A 109 7.76 17.14 0.96
CA GLU A 109 8.18 16.97 -0.44
C GLU A 109 8.63 15.54 -0.76
N GLN A 110 8.86 14.71 0.26
CA GLN A 110 9.26 13.31 0.10
C GLN A 110 8.07 12.36 0.03
N VAL A 111 6.85 12.84 0.35
CA VAL A 111 5.65 12.01 0.37
C VAL A 111 4.82 12.22 -0.87
N PHE A 112 4.60 11.14 -1.61
CA PHE A 112 3.58 11.04 -2.66
C PHE A 112 2.24 10.70 -2.01
N TRP A 113 1.33 11.66 -1.99
CA TRP A 113 0.03 11.53 -1.37
C TRP A 113 -1.01 10.96 -2.32
N ALA A 114 -1.51 9.77 -2.02
CA ALA A 114 -2.65 9.17 -2.69
C ALA A 114 -3.86 9.21 -1.76
N THR A 115 -4.87 10.03 -2.09
CA THR A 115 -6.14 10.05 -1.35
C THR A 115 -7.33 9.78 -2.28
N LYS A 116 -8.54 9.92 -1.77
CA LYS A 116 -9.75 9.52 -2.48
C LYS A 116 -10.88 10.49 -2.22
N VAL A 117 -11.92 10.43 -3.05
CA VAL A 117 -13.18 11.13 -2.86
C VAL A 117 -14.36 10.21 -3.02
N ASN A 118 -15.32 10.24 -2.11
CA ASN A 118 -16.66 9.66 -2.24
C ASN A 118 -17.56 10.16 -1.11
N VAL A 119 -18.47 11.05 -1.42
CA VAL A 119 -19.36 11.68 -0.42
C VAL A 119 -20.56 10.81 -0.03
N GLN A 120 -20.85 9.75 -0.77
CA GLN A 120 -22.01 8.88 -0.52
C GLN A 120 -21.70 7.56 0.18
N GLY A 121 -20.39 7.25 0.36
CA GLY A 121 -19.97 5.99 0.96
C GLY A 121 -19.96 4.79 0.01
N ARG A 122 -19.64 3.63 0.56
CA ARG A 122 -19.12 2.47 -0.19
C ARG A 122 -20.06 1.80 -1.20
N ARG A 123 -21.36 2.00 -1.11
CA ARG A 123 -22.35 1.20 -1.87
C ARG A 123 -23.31 2.03 -2.74
N SER A 124 -23.20 3.34 -2.70
CA SER A 124 -24.04 4.21 -3.51
C SER A 124 -23.33 4.67 -4.77
N THR A 125 -24.03 4.64 -5.87
CA THR A 125 -23.66 5.25 -7.17
C THR A 125 -24.63 6.34 -7.58
N ALA A 126 -25.56 6.74 -6.68
CA ALA A 126 -26.51 7.81 -6.97
C ALA A 126 -25.76 9.14 -7.22
N PRO A 127 -26.35 10.06 -8.01
CA PRO A 127 -25.76 11.38 -8.25
C PRO A 127 -25.43 12.12 -6.95
N VAL A 128 -24.26 12.75 -6.91
CA VAL A 128 -23.79 13.51 -5.76
C VAL A 128 -23.88 15.01 -6.01
N ASP A 129 -24.02 15.78 -4.92
CA ASP A 129 -23.90 17.22 -4.99
C ASP A 129 -22.43 17.64 -5.18
N ARG A 130 -22.16 18.43 -6.22
CA ARG A 130 -20.85 18.97 -6.55
C ARG A 130 -20.22 19.74 -5.38
N ALA A 131 -21.00 20.54 -4.65
CA ALA A 131 -20.51 21.30 -3.54
C ALA A 131 -20.04 20.40 -2.38
N ALA A 132 -20.73 19.29 -2.12
CA ALA A 132 -20.33 18.30 -1.14
C ALA A 132 -19.03 17.60 -1.53
N VAL A 133 -18.84 17.27 -2.82
CA VAL A 133 -17.60 16.68 -3.34
C VAL A 133 -16.43 17.65 -3.15
N MET A 134 -16.58 18.90 -3.56
CA MET A 134 -15.56 19.93 -3.38
C MET A 134 -15.23 20.15 -1.90
N ALA A 135 -16.21 20.22 -1.03
CA ALA A 135 -16.00 20.37 0.41
C ALA A 135 -15.20 19.18 1.02
N GLN A 136 -15.42 17.96 0.53
CA GLN A 136 -14.63 16.81 0.97
C GLN A 136 -13.18 16.90 0.49
N ILE A 137 -12.95 17.30 -0.77
CA ILE A 137 -11.60 17.46 -1.34
C ILE A 137 -10.85 18.61 -0.64
N GLU A 138 -11.48 19.77 -0.42
CA GLU A 138 -10.86 20.87 0.31
C GLU A 138 -10.44 20.47 1.73
N ARG A 139 -11.25 19.68 2.42
CA ARG A 139 -10.86 19.13 3.72
C ARG A 139 -9.64 18.20 3.62
N SER A 140 -9.49 17.42 2.55
CA SER A 140 -8.27 16.62 2.35
C SER A 140 -7.04 17.51 2.16
N PHE A 141 -7.15 18.65 1.44
CA PHE A 141 -6.07 19.64 1.34
C PHE A 141 -5.70 20.23 2.71
N GLU A 142 -6.70 20.57 3.53
CA GLU A 142 -6.49 21.09 4.89
C GLU A 142 -5.76 20.07 5.77
N PHE A 143 -6.16 18.81 5.74
CA PHE A 143 -5.60 17.75 6.56
C PHE A 143 -4.20 17.32 6.10
N ILE A 144 -3.97 17.19 4.81
CA ILE A 144 -2.69 16.82 4.22
C ILE A 144 -1.67 17.97 4.31
N GLN A 145 -2.14 19.22 4.36
CA GLN A 145 -1.31 20.43 4.45
C GLN A 145 -0.35 20.59 3.27
N LYS A 146 -0.78 20.23 2.06
CA LYS A 146 0.01 20.36 0.82
C LYS A 146 -0.81 21.14 -0.21
N PRO A 147 -0.21 22.10 -0.94
CA PRO A 147 -0.95 22.93 -1.91
C PRO A 147 -1.38 22.14 -3.15
N VAL A 148 -0.66 21.07 -3.47
CA VAL A 148 -0.97 20.15 -4.57
C VAL A 148 -0.96 18.74 -4.04
N ILE A 149 -2.04 17.99 -4.23
CA ILE A 149 -2.11 16.56 -3.89
C ILE A 149 -1.66 15.74 -5.11
N ASP A 150 -0.84 14.72 -4.88
CA ASP A 150 -0.26 13.95 -5.97
C ASP A 150 -1.32 13.11 -6.69
N LEU A 151 -2.16 12.36 -5.97
CA LEU A 151 -3.19 11.51 -6.56
C LEU A 151 -4.51 11.60 -5.76
N ILE A 152 -5.62 11.89 -6.47
CA ILE A 152 -6.96 11.71 -5.91
C ILE A 152 -7.74 10.73 -6.78
N GLN A 153 -8.39 9.74 -6.17
CA GLN A 153 -9.16 8.70 -6.84
C GLN A 153 -10.64 8.71 -6.42
N VAL A 154 -11.55 8.46 -7.36
CA VAL A 154 -12.96 8.19 -7.00
C VAL A 154 -13.04 6.86 -6.27
N HIS A 155 -13.45 6.90 -5.00
CA HIS A 155 -13.41 5.76 -4.10
C HIS A 155 -14.58 4.80 -4.30
N ASN A 156 -14.29 3.52 -4.58
CA ASN A 156 -15.28 2.46 -4.78
C ASN A 156 -16.28 2.77 -5.90
N LEU A 157 -15.86 3.46 -6.96
CA LEU A 157 -16.69 3.84 -8.12
C LEU A 157 -18.00 4.54 -7.73
N GLY A 158 -17.97 5.41 -6.73
CA GLY A 158 -19.15 6.20 -6.34
C GLY A 158 -19.39 7.37 -7.30
N ASP A 159 -20.55 7.45 -7.95
CA ASP A 159 -20.90 8.48 -8.96
C ASP A 159 -19.68 8.98 -9.75
N VAL A 160 -19.11 8.08 -10.54
CA VAL A 160 -17.88 8.34 -11.30
C VAL A 160 -18.02 9.56 -12.22
N PRO A 161 -19.13 9.73 -12.98
CA PRO A 161 -19.24 10.87 -13.89
C PRO A 161 -19.04 12.22 -13.19
N THR A 162 -19.72 12.44 -12.06
CA THR A 162 -19.63 13.72 -11.33
C THR A 162 -18.27 13.87 -10.64
N GLN A 163 -17.83 12.87 -9.88
CA GLN A 163 -16.63 12.98 -9.08
C GLN A 163 -15.36 12.99 -9.93
N LEU A 164 -15.27 12.13 -10.96
CA LEU A 164 -14.14 12.13 -11.87
C LEU A 164 -14.10 13.41 -12.72
N GLY A 165 -15.26 13.95 -13.11
CA GLY A 165 -15.35 15.25 -13.79
C GLY A 165 -14.72 16.38 -12.98
N ILE A 166 -15.02 16.43 -11.67
CA ILE A 166 -14.38 17.40 -10.74
C ILE A 166 -12.87 17.17 -10.64
N LEU A 167 -12.41 15.90 -10.56
CA LEU A 167 -10.99 15.61 -10.49
C LEU A 167 -10.24 16.04 -11.76
N LYS A 168 -10.84 15.88 -12.95
CA LYS A 168 -10.29 16.39 -14.21
C LYS A 168 -10.09 17.89 -14.18
N GLU A 169 -11.08 18.65 -13.72
CA GLU A 169 -10.97 20.10 -13.55
C GLU A 169 -9.87 20.51 -12.59
N LEU A 170 -9.73 19.82 -11.45
CA LEU A 170 -8.67 20.08 -10.48
C LEU A 170 -7.28 19.73 -11.03
N LYS A 171 -7.17 18.72 -11.87
CA LYS A 171 -5.93 18.37 -12.58
C LYS A 171 -5.57 19.47 -13.61
N GLU A 172 -6.52 19.95 -14.39
CA GLU A 172 -6.32 21.08 -15.34
C GLU A 172 -5.88 22.37 -14.62
N GLN A 173 -6.39 22.59 -13.40
CA GLN A 173 -5.98 23.71 -12.54
C GLN A 173 -4.63 23.52 -11.86
N GLY A 174 -3.98 22.37 -12.01
CA GLY A 174 -2.71 22.03 -11.37
C GLY A 174 -2.82 21.79 -9.84
N ARG A 175 -4.03 21.61 -9.30
CA ARG A 175 -4.24 21.32 -7.88
C ARG A 175 -4.05 19.84 -7.55
N VAL A 176 -4.24 18.96 -8.52
CA VAL A 176 -4.04 17.52 -8.42
C VAL A 176 -3.15 17.09 -9.58
N ARG A 177 -2.13 16.28 -9.31
CA ARG A 177 -1.18 15.84 -10.35
C ARG A 177 -1.73 14.66 -11.14
N TYR A 178 -2.29 13.67 -10.45
CA TYR A 178 -2.81 12.43 -11.01
C TYR A 178 -4.23 12.17 -10.52
N ILE A 179 -5.04 11.59 -11.38
CA ILE A 179 -6.43 11.22 -11.07
C ILE A 179 -6.68 9.74 -11.35
N GLY A 180 -7.68 9.17 -10.68
CA GLY A 180 -8.00 7.77 -10.88
C GLY A 180 -9.31 7.33 -10.25
N VAL A 181 -9.52 6.01 -10.25
CA VAL A 181 -10.69 5.36 -9.66
C VAL A 181 -10.29 4.12 -8.88
N THR A 182 -11.10 3.67 -7.93
CA THR A 182 -10.79 2.45 -7.17
C THR A 182 -11.97 1.50 -7.06
N ALA A 183 -11.71 0.20 -7.13
CA ALA A 183 -12.64 -0.85 -6.73
C ALA A 183 -11.89 -2.08 -6.20
N THR A 184 -12.31 -2.58 -5.02
CA THR A 184 -11.79 -3.80 -4.39
C THR A 184 -12.84 -4.90 -4.30
N ASN A 185 -13.78 -4.93 -5.24
CA ASN A 185 -14.85 -5.91 -5.34
C ASN A 185 -14.89 -6.44 -6.78
N SER A 186 -14.62 -7.73 -6.96
CA SER A 186 -14.59 -8.37 -8.27
C SER A 186 -15.89 -8.22 -9.07
N GLY A 187 -17.04 -8.08 -8.41
CA GLY A 187 -18.31 -7.76 -9.07
C GLY A 187 -18.33 -6.40 -9.80
N ARG A 188 -17.39 -5.50 -9.51
CA ARG A 188 -17.23 -4.19 -10.16
C ARG A 188 -16.12 -4.17 -11.22
N TYR A 189 -15.44 -5.29 -11.46
CA TYR A 189 -14.36 -5.36 -12.46
C TYR A 189 -14.81 -5.01 -13.89
N PRO A 190 -16.00 -5.43 -14.39
CA PRO A 190 -16.46 -5.01 -15.71
C PRO A 190 -16.60 -3.50 -15.85
N GLU A 191 -17.14 -2.83 -14.81
CA GLU A 191 -17.26 -1.36 -14.78
C GLU A 191 -15.90 -0.69 -14.72
N LEU A 192 -14.99 -1.21 -13.87
CA LEU A 192 -13.63 -0.71 -13.76
C LEU A 192 -12.89 -0.84 -15.10
N ALA A 193 -13.06 -1.95 -15.80
CA ALA A 193 -12.48 -2.17 -17.13
C ALA A 193 -13.02 -1.19 -18.17
N GLN A 194 -14.31 -0.83 -18.09
CA GLN A 194 -14.90 0.16 -19.00
C GLN A 194 -14.29 1.55 -18.74
N ILE A 195 -14.13 1.93 -17.47
CA ILE A 195 -13.52 3.23 -17.11
C ILE A 195 -12.06 3.30 -17.57
N ILE A 196 -11.27 2.20 -17.43
CA ILE A 196 -9.89 2.16 -17.94
C ILE A 196 -9.82 2.41 -19.45
N ARG A 197 -10.83 1.92 -20.22
CA ARG A 197 -10.86 2.13 -21.68
C ARG A 197 -11.29 3.53 -22.09
N ASP A 198 -12.27 4.10 -21.38
CA ASP A 198 -13.01 5.27 -21.86
C ASP A 198 -12.54 6.57 -21.22
N GLU A 199 -11.91 6.51 -20.05
CA GLU A 199 -11.60 7.69 -19.24
C GLU A 199 -10.11 7.98 -19.18
N PRO A 200 -9.69 9.24 -19.31
CA PRO A 200 -8.26 9.62 -19.25
C PRO A 200 -7.78 9.65 -17.78
N ILE A 201 -7.71 8.47 -17.16
CA ILE A 201 -7.22 8.31 -15.79
C ILE A 201 -5.73 7.94 -15.78
N ASP A 202 -5.02 8.37 -14.74
CA ASP A 202 -3.61 8.03 -14.55
C ASP A 202 -3.43 6.76 -13.72
N PHE A 203 -4.38 6.47 -12.82
CA PHE A 203 -4.30 5.34 -11.90
C PHE A 203 -5.61 4.58 -11.75
N VAL A 204 -5.47 3.29 -11.54
CA VAL A 204 -6.54 2.43 -11.06
C VAL A 204 -6.12 1.76 -9.77
N GLY A 205 -6.96 1.80 -8.74
CA GLY A 205 -6.77 1.12 -7.47
C GLY A 205 -7.62 -0.14 -7.38
N LEU A 206 -7.00 -1.30 -7.18
CA LEU A 206 -7.69 -2.60 -7.15
C LEU A 206 -7.07 -3.55 -6.13
N ASP A 207 -7.79 -4.64 -5.80
CA ASP A 207 -7.29 -5.69 -4.94
C ASP A 207 -6.57 -6.77 -5.77
N TYR A 208 -5.38 -7.14 -5.31
CA TYR A 208 -4.59 -8.21 -5.90
C TYR A 208 -3.67 -8.84 -4.85
N ALA A 209 -3.67 -10.17 -4.78
CA ALA A 209 -2.85 -10.95 -3.85
C ALA A 209 -2.62 -12.35 -4.39
N VAL A 210 -1.68 -13.10 -3.79
CA VAL A 210 -1.35 -14.47 -4.20
C VAL A 210 -2.53 -15.44 -4.12
N ASP A 211 -3.52 -15.17 -3.27
CA ASP A 211 -4.77 -15.93 -3.13
C ASP A 211 -6.02 -15.20 -3.68
N ASN A 212 -5.83 -14.06 -4.34
CA ASN A 212 -6.88 -13.28 -5.01
C ASN A 212 -6.34 -12.73 -6.34
N ARG A 213 -6.40 -13.55 -7.37
CA ARG A 213 -5.71 -13.35 -8.66
C ARG A 213 -6.61 -12.80 -9.77
N GLY A 214 -7.92 -12.68 -9.55
CA GLY A 214 -8.89 -12.33 -10.60
C GLY A 214 -8.62 -11.02 -11.36
N ALA A 215 -7.92 -10.06 -10.73
CA ALA A 215 -7.50 -8.84 -11.44
C ALA A 215 -6.44 -9.11 -12.52
N ALA A 216 -5.64 -10.18 -12.39
CA ALA A 216 -4.60 -10.52 -13.35
C ALA A 216 -5.14 -11.05 -14.68
N ASP A 217 -6.37 -11.56 -14.70
CA ASP A 217 -6.99 -12.11 -15.90
C ASP A 217 -7.48 -11.02 -16.88
N MET A 218 -7.83 -9.85 -16.38
CA MET A 218 -8.44 -8.78 -17.19
C MET A 218 -7.90 -7.38 -16.88
N LEU A 219 -7.90 -6.96 -15.62
CA LEU A 219 -7.65 -5.56 -15.27
C LEU A 219 -6.18 -5.17 -15.36
N LEU A 220 -5.27 -6.05 -14.92
CA LEU A 220 -3.83 -5.75 -14.95
C LEU A 220 -3.30 -5.64 -16.40
N PRO A 221 -3.58 -6.59 -17.32
CA PRO A 221 -3.22 -6.43 -18.73
C PRO A 221 -3.85 -5.17 -19.36
N LEU A 222 -5.15 -4.94 -19.09
CA LEU A 222 -5.86 -3.79 -19.63
C LEU A 222 -5.25 -2.45 -19.17
N ALA A 223 -4.90 -2.32 -17.88
CA ALA A 223 -4.24 -1.12 -17.34
C ALA A 223 -2.89 -0.90 -18.00
N GLN A 224 -2.11 -1.97 -18.21
CA GLN A 224 -0.83 -1.90 -18.90
C GLN A 224 -0.98 -1.44 -20.36
N ASP A 225 -1.94 -2.01 -21.09
CA ASP A 225 -2.20 -1.67 -22.50
C ASP A 225 -2.66 -0.21 -22.69
N HIS A 226 -3.36 0.34 -21.69
CA HIS A 226 -3.84 1.73 -21.69
C HIS A 226 -2.90 2.73 -21.01
N GLY A 227 -1.74 2.29 -20.52
CA GLY A 227 -0.79 3.19 -19.85
C GLY A 227 -1.32 3.75 -18.54
N VAL A 228 -2.12 2.97 -17.81
CA VAL A 228 -2.68 3.33 -16.49
C VAL A 228 -1.89 2.68 -15.38
N GLY A 229 -1.41 3.47 -14.43
CA GLY A 229 -0.70 2.99 -13.24
C GLY A 229 -1.63 2.19 -12.31
N VAL A 230 -1.11 1.16 -11.67
CA VAL A 230 -1.89 0.29 -10.78
C VAL A 230 -1.44 0.44 -9.33
N LEU A 231 -2.35 0.88 -8.45
CA LEU A 231 -2.21 0.76 -7.00
C LEU A 231 -2.87 -0.53 -6.50
N VAL A 232 -2.07 -1.41 -5.92
CA VAL A 232 -2.60 -2.65 -5.34
C VAL A 232 -2.96 -2.44 -3.88
N TYR A 233 -4.23 -2.67 -3.58
CA TYR A 233 -4.79 -2.71 -2.24
C TYR A 233 -4.89 -4.15 -1.72
N LEU A 234 -4.99 -4.28 -0.40
CA LEU A 234 -5.21 -5.56 0.27
C LEU A 234 -4.19 -6.66 -0.09
N PRO A 235 -2.88 -6.37 -0.18
CA PRO A 235 -1.86 -7.34 -0.60
C PRO A 235 -1.79 -8.57 0.32
N PHE A 236 -2.31 -8.48 1.55
CA PHE A 236 -2.40 -9.56 2.53
C PHE A 236 -3.84 -10.07 2.73
N GLY A 237 -4.76 -9.77 1.81
CA GLY A 237 -6.15 -10.24 1.87
C GLY A 237 -6.89 -9.85 3.14
N ARG A 238 -6.74 -8.64 3.69
CA ARG A 238 -7.29 -8.21 4.98
C ARG A 238 -6.92 -9.14 6.14
N SER A 239 -5.70 -9.60 6.24
CA SER A 239 -5.19 -10.57 7.21
C SER A 239 -5.49 -12.04 6.90
N ARG A 240 -6.25 -12.37 5.85
CA ARG A 240 -6.56 -13.75 5.46
C ARG A 240 -5.29 -14.58 5.21
N LEU A 241 -4.31 -14.02 4.53
CA LEU A 241 -3.04 -14.71 4.24
C LEU A 241 -2.26 -15.03 5.53
N TRP A 242 -2.31 -14.17 6.54
CA TRP A 242 -1.67 -14.45 7.84
C TRP A 242 -2.29 -15.64 8.54
N SER A 243 -3.61 -15.79 8.48
CA SER A 243 -4.30 -16.96 9.03
C SER A 243 -3.91 -18.24 8.28
N ARG A 244 -3.77 -18.18 6.95
CA ARG A 244 -3.39 -19.33 6.13
C ARG A 244 -1.97 -19.84 6.41
N VAL A 245 -1.02 -18.96 6.66
CA VAL A 245 0.39 -19.31 6.92
C VAL A 245 0.72 -19.42 8.42
N ALA A 246 -0.29 -19.37 9.29
CA ALA A 246 -0.08 -19.47 10.73
C ALA A 246 0.65 -20.77 11.09
N GLY A 247 1.76 -20.68 11.81
CA GLY A 247 2.60 -21.83 12.17
C GLY A 247 3.46 -22.41 11.05
N GLN A 248 3.40 -21.84 9.84
CA GLN A 248 4.27 -22.22 8.72
C GLN A 248 5.52 -21.36 8.67
N THR A 249 6.63 -21.95 8.26
CA THR A 249 7.86 -21.22 7.94
C THR A 249 7.88 -20.86 6.45
N VAL A 250 8.48 -19.73 6.11
CA VAL A 250 8.75 -19.39 4.70
C VAL A 250 9.62 -20.50 4.11
N PRO A 251 9.26 -21.04 2.92
CA PRO A 251 10.01 -22.14 2.33
C PRO A 251 11.42 -21.68 1.93
N GLN A 252 12.41 -22.57 2.08
CA GLN A 252 13.81 -22.23 1.80
C GLN A 252 14.02 -21.72 0.35
N TRP A 253 13.26 -22.21 -0.62
CA TRP A 253 13.38 -21.74 -2.01
C TRP A 253 12.95 -20.27 -2.21
N ALA A 254 12.30 -19.64 -1.22
CA ALA A 254 12.02 -18.20 -1.29
C ALA A 254 13.31 -17.35 -1.25
N GLU A 255 14.44 -17.90 -0.81
CA GLU A 255 15.74 -17.27 -0.90
C GLU A 255 16.18 -17.03 -2.37
N GLU A 256 15.63 -17.77 -3.35
CA GLU A 256 15.92 -17.57 -4.76
C GLU A 256 15.48 -16.19 -5.27
N PHE A 257 14.48 -15.60 -4.62
CA PHE A 257 14.02 -14.23 -4.88
C PHE A 257 14.11 -13.33 -3.62
N ASP A 258 15.06 -13.60 -2.75
CA ASP A 258 15.41 -12.77 -1.59
C ASP A 258 14.25 -12.49 -0.63
N ALA A 259 13.33 -13.45 -0.41
CA ALA A 259 12.26 -13.35 0.55
C ALA A 259 12.56 -14.17 1.81
N SER A 260 12.68 -13.51 2.96
CA SER A 260 12.96 -14.13 4.26
C SER A 260 11.75 -14.13 5.19
N THR A 261 10.70 -13.39 4.86
CA THR A 261 9.46 -13.29 5.64
C THR A 261 8.25 -13.55 4.75
N TRP A 262 7.11 -13.89 5.37
CA TRP A 262 5.86 -14.01 4.64
C TRP A 262 5.38 -12.68 4.04
N ALA A 263 5.68 -11.54 4.69
CA ALA A 263 5.36 -10.23 4.12
C ALA A 263 6.10 -10.02 2.79
N GLN A 264 7.42 -10.24 2.78
CA GLN A 264 8.24 -10.14 1.57
C GLN A 264 7.79 -11.13 0.51
N PHE A 265 7.49 -12.38 0.90
CA PHE A 265 6.97 -13.40 -0.02
C PHE A 265 5.71 -12.91 -0.75
N PHE A 266 4.71 -12.43 -0.03
CA PHE A 266 3.46 -11.96 -0.63
C PHE A 266 3.65 -10.71 -1.49
N LEU A 267 4.44 -9.74 -1.02
CA LEU A 267 4.67 -8.49 -1.75
C LEU A 267 5.50 -8.71 -3.01
N LYS A 268 6.51 -9.58 -2.99
CA LYS A 268 7.29 -9.93 -4.18
C LYS A 268 6.46 -10.67 -5.25
N TYR A 269 5.49 -11.48 -4.85
CA TYR A 269 4.53 -12.06 -5.79
C TYR A 269 3.79 -10.98 -6.58
N ILE A 270 3.34 -9.93 -5.90
CA ILE A 270 2.63 -8.79 -6.50
C ILE A 270 3.58 -7.94 -7.33
N ALA A 271 4.76 -7.60 -6.78
CA ALA A 271 5.79 -6.79 -7.43
C ALA A 271 6.28 -7.40 -8.75
N ALA A 272 6.28 -8.72 -8.86
CA ALA A 272 6.68 -9.42 -10.07
C ALA A 272 5.69 -9.30 -11.23
N ASN A 273 4.49 -8.75 -11.02
CA ASN A 273 3.57 -8.46 -12.11
C ASN A 273 3.96 -7.11 -12.75
N PRO A 274 4.25 -7.06 -14.07
CA PRO A 274 4.74 -5.84 -14.73
C PRO A 274 3.74 -4.69 -14.75
N ALA A 275 2.43 -4.95 -14.65
CA ALA A 275 1.40 -3.93 -14.63
C ALA A 275 1.28 -3.19 -13.27
N VAL A 276 1.82 -3.77 -12.18
CA VAL A 276 1.71 -3.16 -10.85
C VAL A 276 2.69 -2.01 -10.69
N THR A 277 2.21 -0.83 -10.33
CA THR A 277 3.07 0.35 -10.05
C THR A 277 3.44 0.40 -8.57
N VAL A 278 2.45 0.38 -7.67
CA VAL A 278 2.68 0.45 -6.22
C VAL A 278 1.71 -0.50 -5.49
N MET A 279 2.15 -1.07 -4.38
CA MET A 279 1.29 -1.79 -3.43
C MET A 279 1.36 -1.12 -2.06
N THR A 280 0.21 -1.01 -1.38
CA THR A 280 0.09 -0.23 -0.15
C THR A 280 -0.39 -1.08 1.03
N PRO A 281 0.47 -1.96 1.58
CA PRO A 281 0.17 -2.67 2.82
C PRO A 281 -0.03 -1.70 3.98
N SER A 282 -0.99 -1.99 4.86
CA SER A 282 -1.25 -1.17 6.04
C SER A 282 -0.55 -1.75 7.28
N THR A 283 0.12 -0.90 8.05
CA THR A 283 0.70 -1.25 9.34
C THR A 283 0.70 -0.07 10.30
N SER A 284 0.77 -0.36 11.60
CA SER A 284 1.03 0.61 12.68
C SER A 284 2.32 0.27 13.45
N LYS A 285 3.16 -0.63 12.92
CA LYS A 285 4.41 -1.05 13.55
C LYS A 285 5.59 -0.70 12.65
N PRO A 286 6.59 0.06 13.12
CA PRO A 286 7.76 0.45 12.32
C PRO A 286 8.53 -0.76 11.75
N ALA A 287 8.71 -1.81 12.54
CA ALA A 287 9.38 -3.03 12.09
C ALA A 287 8.66 -3.71 10.92
N ASN A 288 7.32 -3.71 10.92
CA ASN A 288 6.55 -4.24 9.79
C ASN A 288 6.68 -3.35 8.54
N MET A 289 6.85 -2.02 8.71
CA MET A 289 7.07 -1.13 7.57
C MET A 289 8.39 -1.44 6.88
N VAL A 290 9.46 -1.59 7.66
CA VAL A 290 10.78 -1.98 7.14
C VAL A 290 10.72 -3.35 6.46
N ASP A 291 10.05 -4.34 7.06
CA ASP A 291 9.86 -5.66 6.47
C ASP A 291 9.06 -5.62 5.16
N ASN A 292 7.99 -4.82 5.10
CA ASN A 292 7.22 -4.61 3.89
C ASN A 292 8.07 -4.00 2.75
N LEU A 293 8.91 -3.00 3.05
CA LEU A 293 9.81 -2.41 2.06
C LEU A 293 10.79 -3.45 1.47
N GLY A 294 11.17 -4.47 2.24
CA GLY A 294 11.92 -5.64 1.75
C GLY A 294 11.21 -6.40 0.62
N GLY A 295 9.90 -6.24 0.47
CA GLY A 295 9.12 -6.75 -0.68
C GLY A 295 9.45 -6.07 -2.01
N ALA A 296 10.13 -4.92 -1.98
CA ALA A 296 10.62 -4.20 -3.17
C ALA A 296 12.17 -4.09 -3.19
N ILE A 297 12.88 -5.03 -2.58
CA ILE A 297 14.33 -5.04 -2.58
C ILE A 297 14.85 -6.37 -3.13
N GLY A 298 15.91 -6.33 -3.96
CA GLY A 298 16.56 -7.52 -4.52
C GLY A 298 15.77 -8.17 -5.65
N ARG A 299 15.89 -9.49 -5.81
CA ARG A 299 15.32 -10.25 -6.92
C ARG A 299 13.80 -10.41 -6.78
N LEU A 300 13.10 -10.45 -7.89
CA LEU A 300 11.68 -10.79 -7.97
C LEU A 300 11.49 -12.21 -8.54
N PRO A 301 10.43 -12.93 -8.13
CA PRO A 301 10.13 -14.25 -8.66
C PRO A 301 9.75 -14.16 -10.15
N ASP A 302 10.27 -15.08 -10.96
CA ASP A 302 9.83 -15.24 -12.34
C ASP A 302 8.45 -15.92 -12.43
N ALA A 303 7.95 -16.14 -13.66
CA ALA A 303 6.64 -16.73 -13.89
C ALA A 303 6.51 -18.18 -13.36
N ALA A 304 7.58 -18.97 -13.38
CA ALA A 304 7.57 -20.33 -12.85
C ALA A 304 7.54 -20.32 -11.32
N MET A 305 8.35 -19.43 -10.73
CA MET A 305 8.37 -19.25 -9.29
C MET A 305 7.03 -18.70 -8.75
N ARG A 306 6.40 -17.75 -9.46
CA ARG A 306 5.07 -17.26 -9.10
C ARG A 306 4.02 -18.36 -9.08
N ARG A 307 4.02 -19.27 -10.08
CA ARG A 307 3.12 -20.45 -10.06
C ARG A 307 3.37 -21.34 -8.86
N ARG A 308 4.64 -21.58 -8.51
CA ARG A 308 5.00 -22.35 -7.31
C ARG A 308 4.52 -21.68 -6.02
N MET A 309 4.55 -20.34 -5.96
CA MET A 309 4.00 -19.57 -4.83
C MET A 309 2.48 -19.75 -4.75
N GLU A 310 1.78 -19.71 -5.86
CA GLU A 310 0.34 -19.94 -5.96
C GLU A 310 -0.04 -21.34 -5.48
N GLU A 311 0.63 -22.38 -6.00
CA GLU A 311 0.43 -23.78 -5.62
C GLU A 311 0.64 -23.99 -4.11
N LEU A 312 1.69 -23.41 -3.55
CA LEU A 312 1.95 -23.47 -2.12
C LEU A 312 0.78 -22.89 -1.31
N ILE A 313 0.33 -21.70 -1.67
CA ILE A 313 -0.75 -21.03 -0.93
C ILE A 313 -2.08 -21.74 -1.16
N ASP A 314 -2.38 -22.22 -2.35
CA ASP A 314 -3.62 -22.95 -2.64
C ASP A 314 -3.71 -24.29 -1.90
N ALA A 315 -2.57 -24.93 -1.62
CA ALA A 315 -2.50 -26.16 -0.83
C ALA A 315 -2.75 -25.96 0.69
N LEU A 316 -2.65 -24.72 1.18
CA LEU A 316 -2.92 -24.39 2.59
C LEU A 316 -4.44 -24.30 2.84
N PRO A 317 -4.91 -24.61 4.07
CA PRO A 317 -6.31 -24.46 4.43
C PRO A 317 -6.83 -23.04 4.12
N ALA A 318 -8.07 -22.93 3.68
CA ALA A 318 -8.76 -21.65 3.59
C ALA A 318 -8.87 -21.01 4.98
N ALA A 319 -8.72 -19.67 5.07
CA ALA A 319 -8.81 -18.93 6.31
C ALA A 319 -10.25 -18.74 6.76
#